data_620f62c1d06d734d5a891896107043e2
#
_entry.id   620f62c1d06d734d5a891896107043e2
#
_cell.length_a   1.000
_cell.length_b   1.000
_cell.length_c   1.000
_cell.angle_alpha   90.00
_cell.angle_beta   90.00
_cell.angle_gamma   90.00
#
_symmetry.space_group_name_H-M   'P 1'
#
loop_
_entity.id
_entity.type
_entity.pdbx_description
1 polymer ?
#
loop_
_entity_poly.entity_id
_entity_poly.type
_entity_poly.pdbx_seq_one_letter_code
_entity_poly.pdbx_strand_id
1 'polypeptide(L)'
;VGSVMSSFNLVDGIPATANKWLLTDLLRNEWGFCGLLVTDYNSIAEMSSHGVAPLKEASVRALQAGTDMDMVSCGFLNTLEESLKEGKVTEEQINAACRRVLEAKYKLGLFSAPYKYCDTLRVEKELYTTAHRAVAREIAAETFVLLKNEDHLLPLERKGKIALIGPMADARNNMCGMWSMTCTPSRHGTLLEGIRSAAGDKAEILYARGSNIYHDAELEKGGAGIRPLERGNELQLLDEALHTAARADVIVAA
;
A
#
# COMPACT_ATOMS: atom_id res chain seq x y z
N VAL A 1 18.34 -10.88 -3.52
CA VAL A 1 17.60 -9.83 -2.80
C VAL A 1 18.48 -9.31 -1.67
N GLY A 2 18.60 -7.98 -1.52
CA GLY A 2 19.44 -7.34 -0.50
C GLY A 2 18.76 -7.16 0.85
N SER A 3 17.44 -7.05 0.86
CA SER A 3 16.63 -6.93 2.07
C SER A 3 15.28 -7.64 1.90
N VAL A 4 14.71 -8.04 3.02
CA VAL A 4 13.36 -8.61 3.13
C VAL A 4 12.63 -7.85 4.22
N MET A 5 11.33 -7.62 4.03
CA MET A 5 10.45 -7.02 5.04
C MET A 5 9.47 -8.08 5.55
N SER A 6 9.33 -8.19 6.87
CA SER A 6 8.32 -9.06 7.46
C SER A 6 6.92 -8.44 7.33
N SER A 7 5.91 -9.28 7.20
CA SER A 7 4.51 -8.84 7.07
C SER A 7 3.80 -8.80 8.43
N PHE A 8 2.60 -8.20 8.46
CA PHE A 8 1.70 -8.24 9.62
C PHE A 8 1.00 -9.58 9.80
N ASN A 9 0.96 -10.40 8.76
CA ASN A 9 0.20 -11.63 8.73
C ASN A 9 0.69 -12.65 9.76
N LEU A 10 -0.23 -13.50 10.21
CA LEU A 10 0.09 -14.70 10.96
C LEU A 10 0.53 -15.80 9.97
N VAL A 11 1.61 -16.48 10.30
CA VAL A 11 2.03 -17.71 9.64
C VAL A 11 2.04 -18.80 10.70
N ASP A 12 1.18 -19.79 10.54
CA ASP A 12 0.94 -20.85 11.52
C ASP A 12 0.62 -20.31 12.93
N GLY A 13 -0.26 -19.30 12.99
CA GLY A 13 -0.70 -18.68 14.24
C GLY A 13 0.31 -17.74 14.91
N ILE A 14 1.49 -17.54 14.34
CA ILE A 14 2.55 -16.68 14.87
C ILE A 14 2.71 -15.44 13.98
N PRO A 15 2.74 -14.20 14.52
CA PRO A 15 3.04 -13.02 13.74
C PRO A 15 4.35 -13.18 12.96
N ALA A 16 4.35 -12.91 11.65
CA ALA A 16 5.53 -13.11 10.81
C ALA A 16 6.78 -12.41 11.37
N THR A 17 6.62 -11.21 11.93
CA THR A 17 7.72 -10.44 12.56
C THR A 17 8.36 -11.15 13.77
N ALA A 18 7.64 -12.02 14.46
CA ALA A 18 8.12 -12.80 15.61
C ALA A 18 8.27 -14.31 15.32
N ASN A 19 8.13 -14.70 14.07
CA ASN A 19 8.16 -16.12 13.69
C ASN A 19 9.59 -16.58 13.37
N LYS A 20 10.24 -17.19 14.35
CA LYS A 20 11.63 -17.69 14.24
C LYS A 20 11.77 -18.73 13.14
N TRP A 21 10.80 -19.65 13.02
CA TRP A 21 10.83 -20.65 11.96
C TRP A 21 10.87 -19.97 10.56
N LEU A 22 9.98 -18.98 10.34
CA LEU A 22 9.91 -18.29 9.05
C LEU A 22 11.18 -17.48 8.76
N LEU A 23 11.60 -16.65 9.72
CA LEU A 23 12.65 -15.63 9.50
C LEU A 23 14.07 -16.17 9.66
N THR A 24 14.27 -17.14 10.53
CA THR A 24 15.60 -17.73 10.78
C THR A 24 15.71 -19.11 10.13
N ASP A 25 14.84 -20.06 10.49
CA ASP A 25 15.08 -21.44 10.10
C ASP A 25 14.86 -21.63 8.59
N LEU A 26 13.77 -21.11 8.04
CA LEU A 26 13.47 -21.18 6.61
C LEU A 26 14.26 -20.13 5.82
N LEU A 27 14.03 -18.83 6.09
CA LEU A 27 14.59 -17.76 5.25
C LEU A 27 16.13 -17.72 5.30
N ARG A 28 16.73 -17.74 6.51
CA ARG A 28 18.18 -17.60 6.64
C ARG A 28 18.92 -18.92 6.49
N ASN A 29 18.47 -19.96 7.17
CA ASN A 29 19.22 -21.24 7.22
C ASN A 29 18.97 -22.09 5.98
N GLU A 30 17.71 -22.31 5.59
CA GLU A 30 17.38 -23.18 4.47
C GLU A 30 17.58 -22.46 3.13
N TRP A 31 17.06 -21.22 2.98
CA TRP A 31 17.18 -20.46 1.73
C TRP A 31 18.47 -19.65 1.61
N GLY A 32 19.28 -19.59 2.65
CA GLY A 32 20.59 -18.93 2.64
C GLY A 32 20.55 -17.40 2.55
N PHE A 33 19.46 -16.76 3.02
CA PHE A 33 19.35 -15.31 2.98
C PHE A 33 20.29 -14.64 3.98
N CYS A 34 21.27 -13.88 3.47
CA CYS A 34 22.28 -13.16 4.26
C CYS A 34 22.01 -11.65 4.39
N GLY A 35 20.92 -11.15 3.85
CA GLY A 35 20.61 -9.72 3.81
C GLY A 35 19.97 -9.17 5.06
N LEU A 36 19.56 -7.89 4.97
CA LEU A 36 18.85 -7.15 6.02
C LEU A 36 17.40 -7.59 6.09
N LEU A 37 16.92 -7.87 7.31
CA LEU A 37 15.50 -8.09 7.59
C LEU A 37 14.95 -6.93 8.40
N VAL A 38 14.00 -6.21 7.83
CA VAL A 38 13.30 -5.08 8.46
C VAL A 38 11.85 -5.45 8.73
N THR A 39 11.24 -4.87 9.76
CA THR A 39 9.79 -5.02 9.98
C THR A 39 9.00 -4.18 8.98
N ASP A 40 7.72 -4.45 8.81
CA ASP A 40 6.77 -3.49 8.26
C ASP A 40 6.55 -2.33 9.25
N TYR A 41 5.91 -1.27 8.79
CA TYR A 41 5.66 -0.04 9.55
C TYR A 41 4.92 -0.33 10.85
N ASN A 42 5.55 0.02 11.99
CA ASN A 42 4.98 -0.16 13.34
C ASN A 42 4.67 -1.61 13.75
N SER A 43 5.22 -2.62 13.06
CA SER A 43 4.80 -4.02 13.21
C SER A 43 5.07 -4.60 14.60
N ILE A 44 6.17 -4.19 15.28
CA ILE A 44 6.44 -4.65 16.65
C ILE A 44 5.41 -4.10 17.63
N ALA A 45 5.07 -2.81 17.52
CA ALA A 45 4.06 -2.21 18.40
C ALA A 45 2.64 -2.76 18.11
N GLU A 46 2.35 -3.11 16.86
CA GLU A 46 1.07 -3.75 16.53
C GLU A 46 0.91 -5.13 17.16
N MET A 47 1.98 -5.90 17.33
CA MET A 47 1.90 -7.13 18.12
C MET A 47 1.39 -6.86 19.54
N SER A 48 1.81 -5.74 20.14
CA SER A 48 1.30 -5.33 21.45
C SER A 48 -0.17 -4.90 21.40
N SER A 49 -0.54 -4.09 20.41
CA SER A 49 -1.92 -3.62 20.22
C SER A 49 -2.91 -4.77 19.97
N HIS A 50 -2.46 -5.83 19.31
CA HIS A 50 -3.24 -7.03 19.04
C HIS A 50 -3.18 -8.09 20.17
N GLY A 51 -2.62 -7.75 21.32
CA GLY A 51 -2.62 -8.61 22.50
C GLY A 51 -1.64 -9.79 22.46
N VAL A 52 -0.67 -9.76 21.55
CA VAL A 52 0.34 -10.85 21.44
C VAL A 52 1.33 -10.81 22.60
N ALA A 53 1.88 -9.62 22.90
CA ALA A 53 2.78 -9.38 24.02
C ALA A 53 2.96 -7.87 24.27
N PRO A 54 3.34 -7.43 25.50
CA PRO A 54 3.79 -6.06 25.74
C PRO A 54 4.99 -5.69 24.84
N LEU A 55 5.15 -4.40 24.49
CA LEU A 55 6.15 -3.93 23.53
C LEU A 55 7.57 -4.47 23.79
N LYS A 56 7.98 -4.54 25.04
CA LYS A 56 9.30 -5.07 25.45
C LYS A 56 9.44 -6.56 25.05
N GLU A 57 8.45 -7.37 25.35
CA GLU A 57 8.46 -8.79 25.00
C GLU A 57 8.29 -9.01 23.51
N ALA A 58 7.46 -8.21 22.84
CA ALA A 58 7.32 -8.22 21.38
C ALA A 58 8.66 -7.92 20.69
N SER A 59 9.42 -6.95 21.21
CA SER A 59 10.76 -6.60 20.71
C SER A 59 11.77 -7.76 20.90
N VAL A 60 11.74 -8.40 22.06
CA VAL A 60 12.58 -9.60 22.33
C VAL A 60 12.26 -10.72 21.34
N ARG A 61 10.96 -11.03 21.13
CA ARG A 61 10.53 -12.07 20.19
C ARG A 61 10.94 -11.75 18.76
N ALA A 62 10.79 -10.50 18.32
CA ALA A 62 11.19 -10.07 16.99
C ALA A 62 12.70 -10.20 16.76
N LEU A 63 13.53 -9.75 17.71
CA LEU A 63 14.99 -9.89 17.62
C LEU A 63 15.41 -11.36 17.60
N GLN A 64 14.85 -12.19 18.48
CA GLN A 64 15.12 -13.62 18.55
C GLN A 64 14.64 -14.39 17.31
N ALA A 65 13.62 -13.89 16.64
CA ALA A 65 13.15 -14.43 15.36
C ALA A 65 14.08 -14.12 14.19
N GLY A 66 15.00 -13.15 14.34
CA GLY A 66 15.97 -12.79 13.29
C GLY A 66 15.70 -11.46 12.59
N THR A 67 14.79 -10.65 13.13
CA THR A 67 14.56 -9.27 12.68
C THR A 67 15.76 -8.39 13.06
N ASP A 68 16.28 -7.62 12.10
CA ASP A 68 17.45 -6.80 12.28
C ASP A 68 17.13 -5.33 12.56
N MET A 69 16.01 -4.84 12.02
CA MET A 69 15.62 -3.44 12.08
C MET A 69 14.14 -3.29 12.36
N ASP A 70 13.82 -2.51 13.37
CA ASP A 70 12.47 -2.10 13.75
C ASP A 70 12.06 -0.82 12.99
N MET A 71 11.02 -0.90 12.17
CA MET A 71 10.50 0.25 11.46
C MET A 71 9.47 0.98 12.31
N VAL A 72 9.80 2.17 12.81
CA VAL A 72 8.93 3.15 13.49
C VAL A 72 8.52 2.79 14.92
N SER A 73 8.29 1.52 15.27
CA SER A 73 7.79 1.14 16.61
C SER A 73 8.63 1.63 17.77
N CYS A 74 9.90 1.95 17.55
CA CYS A 74 10.89 2.27 18.57
C CYS A 74 11.02 1.19 19.68
N GLY A 75 10.53 -0.01 19.43
CA GLY A 75 10.59 -1.11 20.38
C GLY A 75 12.00 -1.53 20.69
N PHE A 76 12.83 -1.72 19.66
CA PHE A 76 14.27 -2.04 19.85
C PHE A 76 15.00 -0.93 20.58
N LEU A 77 14.78 0.32 20.17
CA LEU A 77 15.44 1.48 20.77
C LEU A 77 15.12 1.62 22.27
N ASN A 78 13.85 1.45 22.63
CA ASN A 78 13.36 1.76 23.96
C ASN A 78 13.46 0.58 24.94
N THR A 79 13.62 -0.68 24.46
CA THR A 79 13.45 -1.84 25.34
C THR A 79 14.60 -2.84 25.34
N LEU A 80 15.46 -2.88 24.31
CA LEU A 80 16.51 -3.90 24.23
C LEU A 80 17.60 -3.75 25.26
N GLU A 81 17.95 -2.51 25.69
CA GLU A 81 18.95 -2.31 26.74
C GLU A 81 18.51 -2.94 28.06
N GLU A 82 17.26 -2.74 28.44
CA GLU A 82 16.71 -3.35 29.66
C GLU A 82 16.59 -4.87 29.49
N SER A 83 16.14 -5.34 28.33
CA SER A 83 16.03 -6.77 28.02
C SER A 83 17.39 -7.48 28.05
N LEU A 84 18.48 -6.80 27.66
CA LEU A 84 19.84 -7.29 27.79
C LEU A 84 20.25 -7.41 29.24
N LYS A 85 20.00 -6.39 30.09
CA LYS A 85 20.29 -6.42 31.52
C LYS A 85 19.53 -7.53 32.25
N GLU A 86 18.34 -7.86 31.78
CA GLU A 86 17.49 -8.97 32.27
C GLU A 86 17.90 -10.35 31.72
N GLY A 87 18.85 -10.41 30.80
CA GLY A 87 19.30 -11.65 30.17
C GLY A 87 18.27 -12.27 29.19
N LYS A 88 17.28 -11.50 28.74
CA LYS A 88 16.26 -11.96 27.77
C LYS A 88 16.79 -11.96 26.32
N VAL A 89 17.75 -11.13 26.03
CA VAL A 89 18.49 -11.09 24.77
C VAL A 89 19.99 -11.06 25.09
N THR A 90 20.82 -11.42 24.11
CA THR A 90 22.27 -11.38 24.27
C THR A 90 22.89 -10.26 23.44
N GLU A 91 24.08 -9.84 23.83
CA GLU A 91 24.84 -8.85 23.07
C GLU A 91 25.16 -9.34 21.64
N GLU A 92 25.40 -10.65 21.47
CA GLU A 92 25.65 -11.26 20.18
C GLU A 92 24.44 -11.14 19.23
N GLN A 93 23.21 -11.28 19.76
CA GLN A 93 21.99 -11.11 18.96
C GLN A 93 21.84 -9.67 18.47
N ILE A 94 22.06 -8.70 19.37
CA ILE A 94 22.01 -7.27 19.02
C ILE A 94 23.11 -6.93 18.01
N ASN A 95 24.33 -7.41 18.25
CA ASN A 95 25.47 -7.17 17.36
C ASN A 95 25.28 -7.81 15.99
N ALA A 96 24.67 -8.99 15.91
CA ALA A 96 24.36 -9.64 14.64
C ALA A 96 23.35 -8.82 13.82
N ALA A 97 22.30 -8.30 14.45
CA ALA A 97 21.32 -7.43 13.80
C ALA A 97 21.97 -6.12 13.33
N CYS A 98 22.71 -5.44 14.20
CA CYS A 98 23.43 -4.21 13.88
C CYS A 98 24.42 -4.42 12.73
N ARG A 99 25.18 -5.51 12.73
CA ARG A 99 26.13 -5.86 11.66
C ARG A 99 25.44 -5.92 10.31
N ARG A 100 24.29 -6.58 10.18
CA ARG A 100 23.58 -6.69 8.88
C ARG A 100 23.10 -5.33 8.37
N VAL A 101 22.67 -4.44 9.27
CA VAL A 101 22.33 -3.05 8.92
C VAL A 101 23.57 -2.30 8.41
N LEU A 102 24.70 -2.41 9.12
CA LEU A 102 25.96 -1.77 8.72
C LEU A 102 26.51 -2.33 7.41
N GLU A 103 26.45 -3.64 7.22
CA GLU A 103 26.85 -4.29 5.96
C GLU A 103 26.00 -3.83 4.78
N ALA A 104 24.68 -3.67 4.95
CA ALA A 104 23.83 -3.12 3.92
C ALA A 104 24.25 -1.69 3.53
N LYS A 105 24.48 -0.83 4.51
CA LYS A 105 25.01 0.53 4.30
C LYS A 105 26.36 0.53 3.62
N TYR A 106 27.26 -0.37 4.02
CA TYR A 106 28.57 -0.50 3.42
C TYR A 106 28.51 -0.94 1.95
N LYS A 107 27.74 -1.98 1.67
CA LYS A 107 27.54 -2.48 0.28
C LYS A 107 26.91 -1.43 -0.64
N LEU A 108 26.07 -0.55 -0.10
CA LEU A 108 25.53 0.60 -0.82
C LEU A 108 26.54 1.74 -1.00
N GLY A 109 27.71 1.69 -0.35
CA GLY A 109 28.75 2.72 -0.42
C GLY A 109 28.42 3.99 0.37
N LEU A 110 27.47 3.93 1.32
CA LEU A 110 27.00 5.13 2.04
C LEU A 110 28.05 5.73 2.97
N PHE A 111 29.05 4.96 3.40
CA PHE A 111 30.15 5.48 4.23
C PHE A 111 31.18 6.26 3.41
N SER A 112 31.43 5.86 2.16
CA SER A 112 32.41 6.51 1.30
C SER A 112 31.80 7.60 0.41
N ALA A 113 30.54 7.45 0.02
CA ALA A 113 29.83 8.37 -0.87
C ALA A 113 28.33 8.44 -0.51
N PRO A 114 27.96 9.10 0.62
CA PRO A 114 26.57 9.09 1.13
C PRO A 114 25.56 9.68 0.15
N TYR A 115 25.99 10.57 -0.74
CA TYR A 115 25.15 11.22 -1.74
C TYR A 115 25.22 10.58 -3.14
N LYS A 116 25.86 9.43 -3.27
CA LYS A 116 26.04 8.72 -4.56
C LYS A 116 24.74 8.56 -5.36
N TYR A 117 23.62 8.38 -4.67
CA TYR A 117 22.31 8.16 -5.29
C TYR A 117 21.42 9.41 -5.34
N CYS A 118 21.94 10.56 -4.87
CA CYS A 118 21.20 11.82 -4.81
C CYS A 118 21.45 12.66 -6.07
N ASP A 119 20.97 12.20 -7.21
CA ASP A 119 21.00 12.96 -8.46
C ASP A 119 19.59 13.45 -8.81
N THR A 120 19.34 14.75 -8.59
CA THR A 120 18.04 15.37 -8.85
C THR A 120 17.66 15.42 -10.33
N LEU A 121 18.63 15.36 -11.24
CA LEU A 121 18.39 15.36 -12.69
C LEU A 121 17.83 14.00 -13.18
N ARG A 122 18.00 12.95 -12.42
CA ARG A 122 17.43 11.62 -12.73
C ARG A 122 15.92 11.63 -12.70
N VAL A 123 15.30 12.47 -11.86
CA VAL A 123 13.84 12.52 -11.69
C VAL A 123 13.14 12.73 -13.03
N GLU A 124 13.61 13.68 -13.83
CA GLU A 124 13.02 14.00 -15.15
C GLU A 124 13.19 12.87 -16.18
N LYS A 125 14.29 12.13 -16.07
CA LYS A 125 14.63 11.04 -17.02
C LYS A 125 14.07 9.68 -16.65
N GLU A 126 13.90 9.42 -15.36
CA GLU A 126 13.62 8.08 -14.84
C GLU A 126 12.24 7.92 -14.22
N LEU A 127 11.56 9.00 -13.82
CA LEU A 127 10.21 8.93 -13.26
C LEU A 127 9.13 9.26 -14.29
N TYR A 128 8.04 8.51 -14.24
CA TYR A 128 6.86 8.70 -15.08
C TYR A 128 7.13 8.71 -16.60
N THR A 129 8.16 8.01 -17.03
CA THR A 129 8.48 7.87 -18.46
C THR A 129 7.32 7.21 -19.21
N THR A 130 7.25 7.44 -20.53
CA THR A 130 6.26 6.75 -21.39
C THR A 130 6.34 5.23 -21.27
N ALA A 131 7.57 4.69 -21.17
CA ALA A 131 7.78 3.25 -20.97
C ALA A 131 7.21 2.77 -19.63
N HIS A 132 7.47 3.48 -18.52
CA HIS A 132 6.91 3.12 -17.22
C HIS A 132 5.37 3.18 -17.21
N ARG A 133 4.78 4.16 -17.89
CA ARG A 133 3.33 4.27 -18.02
C ARG A 133 2.72 3.12 -18.83
N ALA A 134 3.39 2.69 -19.90
CA ALA A 134 2.95 1.56 -20.71
C ALA A 134 2.97 0.26 -19.89
N VAL A 135 4.08 -0.02 -19.20
CA VAL A 135 4.20 -1.20 -18.32
C VAL A 135 3.20 -1.16 -17.18
N ALA A 136 3.01 -0.01 -16.53
CA ALA A 136 2.02 0.13 -15.46
C ALA A 136 0.59 -0.15 -15.96
N ARG A 137 0.26 0.29 -17.16
CA ARG A 137 -1.05 0.00 -17.80
C ARG A 137 -1.22 -1.49 -18.11
N GLU A 138 -0.19 -2.12 -18.64
CA GLU A 138 -0.19 -3.55 -18.93
C GLU A 138 -0.40 -4.38 -17.66
N ILE A 139 0.40 -4.12 -16.62
CA ILE A 139 0.28 -4.79 -15.31
C ILE A 139 -1.12 -4.55 -14.72
N ALA A 140 -1.64 -3.32 -14.77
CA ALA A 140 -2.97 -3.02 -14.27
C ALA A 140 -4.06 -3.84 -14.99
N ALA A 141 -3.94 -4.03 -16.30
CA ALA A 141 -4.89 -4.86 -17.05
C ALA A 141 -4.86 -6.33 -16.62
N GLU A 142 -3.68 -6.86 -16.27
CA GLU A 142 -3.53 -8.23 -15.78
C GLU A 142 -4.08 -8.44 -14.36
N THR A 143 -4.28 -7.36 -13.58
CA THR A 143 -4.84 -7.46 -12.24
C THR A 143 -6.36 -7.56 -12.21
N PHE A 144 -7.05 -7.31 -13.31
CA PHE A 144 -8.51 -7.36 -13.35
C PHE A 144 -9.01 -8.80 -13.26
N VAL A 145 -9.95 -9.02 -12.34
CA VAL A 145 -10.62 -10.31 -12.16
C VAL A 145 -12.08 -10.16 -12.57
N LEU A 146 -12.48 -10.86 -13.62
CA LEU A 146 -13.87 -10.88 -14.08
C LEU A 146 -14.66 -11.86 -13.21
N LEU A 147 -15.43 -11.35 -12.25
CA LEU A 147 -16.21 -12.18 -11.32
C LEU A 147 -17.52 -12.68 -11.95
N LYS A 148 -18.10 -11.91 -12.86
CA LYS A 148 -19.37 -12.21 -13.50
C LYS A 148 -19.49 -11.49 -14.85
N ASN A 149 -19.99 -12.16 -15.87
CA ASN A 149 -20.28 -11.57 -17.19
C ASN A 149 -21.44 -12.32 -17.85
N GLU A 150 -22.64 -12.12 -17.31
CA GLU A 150 -23.87 -12.67 -17.89
C GLU A 150 -24.21 -11.93 -19.19
N ASP A 151 -24.78 -12.65 -20.11
CA ASP A 151 -25.21 -12.14 -21.45
C ASP A 151 -24.06 -11.44 -22.24
N HIS A 152 -22.80 -11.71 -21.89
CA HIS A 152 -21.62 -11.11 -22.52
C HIS A 152 -21.67 -9.57 -22.55
N LEU A 153 -22.12 -8.95 -21.45
CA LEU A 153 -22.20 -7.49 -21.31
C LEU A 153 -20.80 -6.83 -21.46
N LEU A 154 -19.76 -7.48 -20.97
CA LEU A 154 -18.39 -7.01 -21.09
C LEU A 154 -17.64 -7.74 -22.22
N PRO A 155 -16.75 -7.03 -22.96
CA PRO A 155 -16.44 -5.61 -22.86
C PRO A 155 -17.60 -4.72 -23.34
N LEU A 156 -17.79 -3.57 -22.69
CA LEU A 156 -18.84 -2.63 -23.09
C LEU A 156 -18.61 -2.12 -24.51
N GLU A 157 -19.69 -2.10 -25.29
CA GLU A 157 -19.65 -1.47 -26.60
C GLU A 157 -19.53 0.06 -26.48
N ARG A 158 -18.74 0.65 -27.36
CA ARG A 158 -18.56 2.11 -27.44
C ARG A 158 -19.70 2.73 -28.24
N LYS A 159 -20.90 2.74 -27.68
CA LYS A 159 -22.10 3.31 -28.32
C LYS A 159 -23.10 3.80 -27.28
N GLY A 160 -24.05 4.64 -27.70
CA GLY A 160 -25.16 5.09 -26.86
C GLY A 160 -24.71 5.93 -25.66
N LYS A 161 -25.44 5.80 -24.57
CA LYS A 161 -25.21 6.55 -23.32
C LYS A 161 -24.81 5.62 -22.20
N ILE A 162 -23.67 5.87 -21.60
CA ILE A 162 -23.13 5.11 -20.45
C ILE A 162 -23.15 6.03 -19.24
N ALA A 163 -23.89 5.67 -18.20
CA ALA A 163 -23.85 6.35 -16.92
C ALA A 163 -22.71 5.78 -16.07
N LEU A 164 -21.78 6.62 -15.65
CA LEU A 164 -20.78 6.28 -14.63
C LEU A 164 -21.24 6.90 -13.32
N ILE A 165 -21.53 6.06 -12.33
CA ILE A 165 -22.08 6.49 -11.03
C ILE A 165 -21.17 5.98 -9.92
N GLY A 166 -20.74 6.90 -9.05
CA GLY A 166 -19.95 6.55 -7.88
C GLY A 166 -19.02 7.68 -7.43
N PRO A 167 -18.80 7.80 -6.13
CA PRO A 167 -17.99 8.87 -5.56
C PRO A 167 -16.51 8.76 -5.93
N MET A 168 -16.03 7.54 -6.20
CA MET A 168 -14.62 7.29 -6.55
C MET A 168 -14.33 7.46 -8.03
N ALA A 169 -15.36 7.56 -8.88
CA ALA A 169 -15.19 7.66 -10.33
C ALA A 169 -14.40 8.91 -10.77
N ASP A 170 -14.53 10.03 -10.03
CA ASP A 170 -13.80 11.29 -10.30
C ASP A 170 -12.99 11.78 -9.10
N ALA A 171 -12.59 10.88 -8.21
CA ALA A 171 -11.82 11.20 -7.00
C ALA A 171 -10.30 11.15 -7.24
N ARG A 172 -9.77 12.10 -8.04
CA ARG A 172 -8.36 12.17 -8.44
C ARG A 172 -7.38 11.99 -7.30
N ASN A 173 -7.65 12.62 -6.15
CA ASN A 173 -6.78 12.54 -4.97
C ASN A 173 -6.71 11.13 -4.36
N ASN A 174 -7.70 10.28 -4.63
CA ASN A 174 -7.78 8.91 -4.12
C ASN A 174 -7.19 7.86 -5.08
N MET A 175 -6.85 8.24 -6.31
CA MET A 175 -6.29 7.31 -7.31
C MET A 175 -4.93 6.72 -6.92
N CYS A 176 -4.19 7.36 -6.02
CA CYS A 176 -2.88 6.88 -5.58
C CYS A 176 -2.93 5.74 -4.57
N GLY A 177 -4.08 5.53 -3.94
CA GLY A 177 -4.21 4.56 -2.86
C GLY A 177 -3.57 5.00 -1.55
N MET A 178 -3.75 4.15 -0.53
CA MET A 178 -3.45 4.43 0.87
C MET A 178 -1.93 4.52 1.14
N TRP A 179 -1.14 3.65 0.53
CA TRP A 179 0.30 3.54 0.79
C TRP A 179 1.18 4.41 -0.11
N SER A 180 0.58 5.32 -0.85
CA SER A 180 1.30 6.24 -1.70
C SER A 180 1.72 7.51 -0.94
N MET A 181 2.93 7.52 -0.41
CA MET A 181 3.46 8.64 0.40
C MET A 181 3.72 9.91 -0.42
N THR A 182 4.04 9.77 -1.70
CA THR A 182 4.49 10.87 -2.57
C THR A 182 3.67 10.99 -3.85
N CYS A 183 2.37 10.78 -3.74
CA CYS A 183 1.49 10.91 -4.89
C CYS A 183 1.36 12.35 -5.37
N THR A 184 1.47 12.52 -6.68
CA THR A 184 1.17 13.79 -7.34
C THR A 184 -0.13 13.63 -8.15
N PRO A 185 -1.28 14.05 -7.63
CA PRO A 185 -2.60 13.79 -8.26
C PRO A 185 -2.71 14.29 -9.71
N SER A 186 -2.01 15.36 -10.07
CA SER A 186 -2.03 15.90 -11.42
C SER A 186 -1.34 15.02 -12.48
N ARG A 187 -0.62 13.97 -12.05
CA ARG A 187 0.12 13.08 -12.97
C ARG A 187 -0.65 11.86 -13.45
N HIS A 188 -1.88 11.67 -13.00
CA HIS A 188 -2.74 10.56 -13.44
C HIS A 188 -4.18 11.04 -13.66
N GLY A 189 -4.92 10.29 -14.47
CA GLY A 189 -6.34 10.53 -14.73
C GLY A 189 -7.24 9.90 -13.69
N THR A 190 -8.52 10.28 -13.72
CA THR A 190 -9.60 9.61 -12.98
C THR A 190 -10.20 8.48 -13.81
N LEU A 191 -11.03 7.62 -13.20
CA LEU A 191 -11.78 6.62 -13.94
C LEU A 191 -12.70 7.27 -14.97
N LEU A 192 -13.36 8.38 -14.60
CA LEU A 192 -14.21 9.16 -15.50
C LEU A 192 -13.45 9.65 -16.75
N GLU A 193 -12.26 10.22 -16.56
CA GLU A 193 -11.42 10.66 -17.68
C GLU A 193 -10.97 9.48 -18.55
N GLY A 194 -10.61 8.36 -17.92
CA GLY A 194 -10.21 7.16 -18.63
C GLY A 194 -11.34 6.59 -19.50
N ILE A 195 -12.55 6.49 -18.97
CA ILE A 195 -13.74 6.02 -19.71
C ILE A 195 -14.09 6.99 -20.82
N ARG A 196 -14.10 8.31 -20.57
CA ARG A 196 -14.34 9.31 -21.62
C ARG A 196 -13.31 9.22 -22.75
N SER A 197 -12.05 9.08 -22.41
CA SER A 197 -10.97 8.90 -23.38
C SER A 197 -11.15 7.61 -24.21
N ALA A 198 -11.57 6.53 -23.58
CA ALA A 198 -11.80 5.26 -24.26
C ALA A 198 -13.06 5.30 -25.14
N ALA A 199 -14.11 5.99 -24.72
CA ALA A 199 -15.35 6.16 -25.49
C ALA A 199 -15.13 7.03 -26.73
N GLY A 200 -14.32 8.08 -26.62
CA GLY A 200 -14.16 9.11 -27.66
C GLY A 200 -15.51 9.71 -28.02
N ASP A 201 -15.74 9.92 -29.31
CA ASP A 201 -17.01 10.48 -29.85
C ASP A 201 -18.06 9.38 -30.10
N LYS A 202 -17.81 8.12 -29.74
CA LYS A 202 -18.69 6.99 -30.08
C LYS A 202 -19.75 6.71 -29.00
N ALA A 203 -19.56 7.16 -27.77
CA ALA A 203 -20.52 7.03 -26.69
C ALA A 203 -20.54 8.28 -25.82
N GLU A 204 -21.71 8.66 -25.34
CA GLU A 204 -21.91 9.74 -24.38
C GLU A 204 -21.69 9.21 -22.95
N ILE A 205 -20.78 9.81 -22.18
CA ILE A 205 -20.53 9.43 -20.79
C ILE A 205 -21.21 10.43 -19.87
N LEU A 206 -22.29 9.99 -19.25
CA LEU A 206 -23.00 10.69 -18.19
C LEU A 206 -22.33 10.38 -16.86
N TYR A 207 -22.24 11.35 -15.96
CA TYR A 207 -21.63 11.13 -14.65
C TYR A 207 -22.54 11.67 -13.54
N ALA A 208 -22.63 10.91 -12.46
CA ALA A 208 -23.19 11.37 -11.19
C ALA A 208 -22.37 10.76 -10.04
N ARG A 209 -22.18 11.54 -9.00
CA ARG A 209 -21.45 11.07 -7.82
C ARG A 209 -22.22 9.98 -7.06
N GLY A 210 -23.53 10.10 -6.93
CA GLY A 210 -24.44 9.12 -6.37
C GLY A 210 -24.47 9.01 -4.84
N SER A 211 -23.33 9.13 -4.17
CA SER A 211 -23.24 9.05 -2.72
C SER A 211 -22.03 9.82 -2.17
N ASN A 212 -21.97 10.00 -0.87
CA ASN A 212 -20.72 10.27 -0.15
C ASN A 212 -19.89 8.99 -0.06
N ILE A 213 -18.59 9.08 0.26
CA ILE A 213 -17.72 7.90 0.42
C ILE A 213 -18.17 7.07 1.63
N TYR A 214 -18.47 7.76 2.74
CA TYR A 214 -18.99 7.14 3.95
C TYR A 214 -20.35 7.73 4.30
N HIS A 215 -21.23 6.90 4.85
CA HIS A 215 -22.48 7.37 5.43
C HIS A 215 -22.21 8.25 6.67
N ASP A 216 -21.29 7.81 7.53
CA ASP A 216 -20.86 8.57 8.71
C ASP A 216 -19.83 9.64 8.34
N ALA A 217 -20.15 10.91 8.60
CA ALA A 217 -19.28 12.05 8.33
C ALA A 217 -17.98 12.04 9.15
N GLU A 218 -17.96 11.42 10.33
CA GLU A 218 -16.76 11.36 11.16
C GLU A 218 -15.72 10.38 10.54
N LEU A 219 -16.17 9.31 9.90
CA LEU A 219 -15.28 8.39 9.18
C LEU A 219 -14.60 9.07 7.99
N GLU A 220 -15.26 10.03 7.34
CA GLU A 220 -14.63 10.80 6.24
C GLU A 220 -13.49 11.69 6.73
N LYS A 221 -13.54 12.19 7.98
CA LYS A 221 -12.51 13.10 8.53
C LYS A 221 -11.19 12.43 8.86
N GLY A 222 -11.22 11.16 9.19
CA GLY A 222 -10.05 10.39 9.65
C GLY A 222 -9.80 9.07 8.92
N GLY A 223 -10.51 8.81 7.84
CA GLY A 223 -10.51 7.52 7.16
C GLY A 223 -9.14 7.09 6.68
N ALA A 224 -8.80 5.86 6.96
CA ALA A 224 -7.55 5.18 6.68
C ALA A 224 -7.07 5.35 5.22
N GLY A 225 -6.37 6.44 4.95
CA GLY A 225 -5.76 6.73 3.66
C GLY A 225 -6.69 7.22 2.56
N ILE A 226 -7.99 7.33 2.80
CA ILE A 226 -8.93 7.96 1.87
C ILE A 226 -8.93 9.46 2.11
N ARG A 227 -8.69 10.24 1.06
CA ARG A 227 -8.77 11.70 1.12
C ARG A 227 -10.23 12.13 1.01
N PRO A 228 -10.75 12.92 1.97
CA PRO A 228 -12.13 13.35 1.96
C PRO A 228 -12.52 14.04 0.66
N LEU A 229 -13.70 13.77 0.18
CA LEU A 229 -14.38 14.58 -0.82
C LEU A 229 -15.28 15.59 -0.10
N GLU A 230 -15.59 16.70 -0.76
CA GLU A 230 -16.60 17.63 -0.23
C GLU A 230 -17.93 16.89 -0.03
N ARG A 231 -18.45 16.90 1.20
CA ARG A 231 -19.66 16.16 1.53
C ARG A 231 -20.89 16.81 0.91
N GLY A 232 -21.64 16.02 0.14
CA GLY A 232 -22.91 16.44 -0.46
C GLY A 232 -24.13 16.02 0.37
N ASN A 233 -25.30 16.58 0.03
CA ASN A 233 -26.56 16.11 0.58
C ASN A 233 -26.91 14.74 -0.03
N GLU A 234 -27.14 13.75 0.82
CA GLU A 234 -27.33 12.35 0.39
C GLU A 234 -28.55 12.17 -0.55
N LEU A 235 -29.66 12.83 -0.25
CA LEU A 235 -30.87 12.74 -1.08
C LEU A 235 -30.67 13.38 -2.45
N GLN A 236 -29.97 14.51 -2.52
CA GLN A 236 -29.65 15.16 -3.79
C GLN A 236 -28.70 14.33 -4.63
N LEU A 237 -27.65 13.74 -4.03
CA LEU A 237 -26.72 12.87 -4.71
C LEU A 237 -27.43 11.62 -5.27
N LEU A 238 -28.34 11.04 -4.50
CA LEU A 238 -29.13 9.90 -4.96
C LEU A 238 -30.06 10.28 -6.11
N ASP A 239 -30.76 11.42 -6.01
CA ASP A 239 -31.65 11.90 -7.07
C ASP A 239 -30.91 12.16 -8.38
N GLU A 240 -29.74 12.82 -8.32
CA GLU A 240 -28.87 13.01 -9.47
C GLU A 240 -28.44 11.68 -10.11
N ALA A 241 -28.11 10.67 -9.29
CA ALA A 241 -27.74 9.36 -9.77
C ALA A 241 -28.90 8.66 -10.48
N LEU A 242 -30.10 8.70 -9.90
CA LEU A 242 -31.31 8.11 -10.50
C LEU A 242 -31.67 8.80 -11.83
N HIS A 243 -31.61 10.12 -11.88
CA HIS A 243 -31.82 10.87 -13.13
C HIS A 243 -30.78 10.55 -14.19
N THR A 244 -29.51 10.39 -13.78
CA THR A 244 -28.42 10.02 -14.68
C THR A 244 -28.60 8.61 -15.22
N ALA A 245 -28.93 7.67 -14.34
CA ALA A 245 -29.20 6.28 -14.70
C ALA A 245 -30.37 6.12 -15.67
N ALA A 246 -31.48 6.85 -15.42
CA ALA A 246 -32.67 6.79 -16.27
C ALA A 246 -32.44 7.26 -17.71
N ARG A 247 -31.36 7.98 -17.98
CA ARG A 247 -31.02 8.51 -19.31
C ARG A 247 -29.98 7.65 -20.04
N ALA A 248 -29.48 6.60 -19.43
CA ALA A 248 -28.40 5.78 -19.95
C ALA A 248 -28.91 4.42 -20.46
N ASP A 249 -28.20 3.88 -21.45
CA ASP A 249 -28.41 2.52 -21.92
C ASP A 249 -27.70 1.49 -21.06
N VAL A 250 -26.59 1.89 -20.44
CA VAL A 250 -25.76 1.05 -19.55
C VAL A 250 -25.29 1.86 -18.33
N ILE A 251 -25.26 1.21 -17.18
CA ILE A 251 -24.78 1.80 -15.92
C ILE A 251 -23.48 1.11 -15.50
N VAL A 252 -22.48 1.92 -15.17
CA VAL A 252 -21.23 1.50 -14.53
C VAL A 252 -21.21 2.10 -13.12
N ALA A 253 -21.21 1.25 -12.11
CA ALA A 253 -21.06 1.66 -10.71
C ALA A 253 -19.57 1.60 -10.29
N ALA A 254 -19.04 2.65 -9.62
CA ALA A 254 -17.64 2.79 -9.25
C ALA A 254 -17.43 3.30 -7.80
#